data_14cddf292a15b7bc9ca190b35f34b1fe
#
_entry.id   14cddf292a15b7bc9ca190b35f34b1fe
#
_cell.length_a   1.000
_cell.length_b   1.000
_cell.length_c   1.000
_cell.angle_alpha   90.00
_cell.angle_beta   90.00
_cell.angle_gamma   90.00
#
_symmetry.space_group_name_H-M   'P 1'
#
loop_
_entity.id
_entity.type
_entity.pdbx_description
1 polymer ?
#
loop_
_entity_poly.entity_id
_entity_poly.type
_entity_poly.pdbx_seq_one_letter_code
_entity_poly.pdbx_strand_id
1 'polypeptide(L)'
;MGTAVLEVRHGSPQRLVRDLHDFDVLILPGWKNSGPEHWQTHWESAFPHMRRVLQADWDAPRYADWATRLTAAVAGCRSPVLLVAHSLGTALVTRWAQEADTRAIAGAFLVAATDIDRFEGKDGNTYQGFAPLILKPLPFPAWVIASRNDERVDFERARAFANAWGARCVDAGLLGHMGSASRLGVWPQGLVWFGQFIAALGGQDTRA
;
A
#
# COMPACT_ATOMS: atom_id res chain seq x y z
N MET A 1 2.99 -31.54 -57.98
CA MET A 1 2.82 -31.94 -56.58
C MET A 1 3.40 -30.81 -55.71
N GLY A 2 2.57 -29.92 -55.25
CA GLY A 2 3.00 -28.79 -54.44
C GLY A 2 2.83 -29.10 -52.95
N THR A 3 3.94 -29.04 -52.24
CA THR A 3 3.99 -29.24 -50.78
C THR A 3 3.51 -27.95 -50.08
N ALA A 4 2.32 -27.98 -49.48
CA ALA A 4 1.83 -26.90 -48.63
C ALA A 4 2.62 -26.92 -47.32
N VAL A 5 3.39 -25.86 -47.05
CA VAL A 5 4.03 -25.60 -45.76
C VAL A 5 2.98 -24.99 -44.87
N LEU A 6 2.54 -25.72 -43.85
CA LEU A 6 1.69 -25.19 -42.77
C LEU A 6 2.54 -24.28 -41.88
N GLU A 7 2.36 -22.96 -42.02
CA GLU A 7 2.86 -21.98 -41.01
C GLU A 7 2.07 -22.14 -39.73
N VAL A 8 2.69 -22.75 -38.74
CA VAL A 8 2.19 -22.77 -37.35
C VAL A 8 2.46 -21.41 -36.77
N ARG A 9 1.45 -20.55 -36.74
CA ARG A 9 1.49 -19.30 -35.96
C ARG A 9 1.45 -19.65 -34.48
N HIS A 10 2.61 -19.66 -33.84
CA HIS A 10 2.72 -19.72 -32.40
C HIS A 10 2.40 -18.32 -31.83
N GLY A 11 1.11 -18.02 -31.71
CA GLY A 11 0.61 -16.95 -30.86
C GLY A 11 0.43 -17.49 -29.43
N SER A 12 1.51 -17.66 -28.69
CA SER A 12 1.41 -17.81 -27.24
C SER A 12 0.92 -16.47 -26.69
N PRO A 13 -0.16 -16.44 -25.88
CA PRO A 13 -0.50 -15.20 -25.17
C PRO A 13 0.69 -14.89 -24.26
N GLN A 14 1.44 -13.85 -24.60
CA GLN A 14 2.45 -13.29 -23.71
C GLN A 14 1.68 -12.81 -22.47
N ARG A 15 1.73 -13.61 -21.41
CA ARG A 15 1.33 -13.18 -20.08
C ARG A 15 2.27 -12.02 -19.74
N LEU A 16 1.75 -10.79 -19.81
CA LEU A 16 2.47 -9.63 -19.36
C LEU A 16 2.73 -9.81 -17.87
N VAL A 17 3.92 -10.29 -17.54
CA VAL A 17 4.41 -10.30 -16.17
C VAL A 17 4.70 -8.83 -15.86
N ARG A 18 3.80 -8.21 -15.08
CA ARG A 18 4.04 -6.84 -14.58
C ARG A 18 5.19 -6.88 -13.58
N ASP A 19 6.11 -5.95 -13.71
CA ASP A 19 7.19 -5.74 -12.78
C ASP A 19 7.10 -4.34 -12.12
N LEU A 20 8.04 -4.02 -11.24
CA LEU A 20 8.03 -2.75 -10.52
C LEU A 20 8.15 -1.53 -11.44
N HIS A 21 8.78 -1.68 -12.61
CA HIS A 21 8.99 -0.61 -13.57
C HIS A 21 7.71 -0.18 -14.32
N ASP A 22 6.68 -1.03 -14.26
CA ASP A 22 5.38 -0.72 -14.88
C ASP A 22 4.54 0.24 -14.02
N PHE A 23 5.01 0.60 -12.82
CA PHE A 23 4.25 1.38 -11.86
C PHE A 23 5.00 2.61 -11.33
N ASP A 24 4.26 3.66 -11.04
CA ASP A 24 4.67 4.68 -10.08
C ASP A 24 4.32 4.20 -8.67
N VAL A 25 5.28 4.13 -7.76
CA VAL A 25 5.05 3.67 -6.38
C VAL A 25 5.10 4.87 -5.43
N LEU A 26 3.97 5.14 -4.78
CA LEU A 26 3.86 6.20 -3.76
C LEU A 26 3.99 5.62 -2.36
N ILE A 27 5.00 6.08 -1.63
CA ILE A 27 5.23 5.74 -0.22
C ILE A 27 4.47 6.72 0.66
N LEU A 28 3.63 6.17 1.54
CA LEU A 28 2.81 6.93 2.48
C LEU A 28 3.19 6.55 3.92
N PRO A 29 4.08 7.33 4.55
CA PRO A 29 4.41 7.15 5.97
C PRO A 29 3.23 7.35 6.90
N GLY A 30 3.42 6.91 8.15
CA GLY A 30 2.51 7.21 9.24
C GLY A 30 2.83 8.53 9.96
N TRP A 31 2.22 8.70 11.13
CA TRP A 31 2.47 9.81 12.04
C TRP A 31 3.96 9.90 12.40
N LYS A 32 4.50 11.10 12.44
CA LYS A 32 5.93 11.43 12.64
C LYS A 32 6.87 10.96 11.53
N ASN A 33 6.31 10.66 10.34
CA ASN A 33 7.09 10.23 9.17
C ASN A 33 7.81 8.88 9.37
N SER A 34 8.54 8.44 8.34
CA SER A 34 9.43 7.29 8.38
C SER A 34 10.88 7.79 8.39
N GLY A 35 11.54 7.66 9.56
CA GLY A 35 12.92 8.09 9.74
C GLY A 35 13.94 7.25 8.95
N PRO A 36 15.25 7.53 9.07
CA PRO A 36 16.28 6.90 8.26
C PRO A 36 16.35 5.38 8.43
N GLU A 37 16.04 4.85 9.62
CA GLU A 37 16.07 3.41 9.92
C GLU A 37 14.76 2.69 9.56
N HIS A 38 13.78 3.38 8.98
CA HIS A 38 12.50 2.79 8.61
C HIS A 38 12.58 2.10 7.25
N TRP A 39 11.95 0.93 7.10
CA TRP A 39 11.96 0.16 5.85
C TRP A 39 11.46 0.96 4.64
N GLN A 40 10.49 1.86 4.81
CA GLN A 40 10.03 2.74 3.72
C GLN A 40 11.14 3.66 3.22
N THR A 41 11.99 4.18 4.11
CA THR A 41 13.13 5.01 3.73
C THR A 41 14.19 4.19 3.00
N HIS A 42 14.46 2.96 3.44
CA HIS A 42 15.34 2.05 2.73
C HIS A 42 14.82 1.70 1.34
N TRP A 43 13.51 1.47 1.19
CA TRP A 43 12.90 1.19 -0.13
C TRP A 43 12.98 2.39 -1.06
N GLU A 44 12.63 3.59 -0.57
CA GLU A 44 12.74 4.84 -1.32
C GLU A 44 14.17 5.09 -1.83
N SER A 45 15.17 4.78 -1.00
CA SER A 45 16.59 4.93 -1.37
C SER A 45 17.07 3.86 -2.36
N ALA A 46 16.53 2.65 -2.28
CA ALA A 46 16.96 1.51 -3.09
C ALA A 46 16.26 1.45 -4.46
N PHE A 47 15.04 1.98 -4.59
CA PHE A 47 14.21 1.85 -5.78
C PHE A 47 13.79 3.22 -6.32
N PRO A 48 14.36 3.69 -7.47
CA PRO A 48 14.09 5.02 -8.03
C PRO A 48 12.62 5.30 -8.37
N HIS A 49 11.81 4.25 -8.58
CA HIS A 49 10.38 4.36 -8.87
C HIS A 49 9.51 4.53 -7.61
N MET A 50 10.11 4.39 -6.42
CA MET A 50 9.44 4.60 -5.15
C MET A 50 9.70 6.00 -4.64
N ARG A 51 8.65 6.77 -4.44
CA ARG A 51 8.77 8.15 -3.96
C ARG A 51 7.79 8.44 -2.85
N ARG A 52 8.25 9.17 -1.85
CA ARG A 52 7.44 9.56 -0.71
C ARG A 52 6.47 10.68 -1.06
N VAL A 53 5.22 10.53 -0.63
CA VAL A 53 4.27 11.63 -0.61
C VAL A 53 4.62 12.53 0.57
N LEU A 54 5.16 13.71 0.26
CA LEU A 54 5.53 14.69 1.30
C LEU A 54 4.29 15.35 1.87
N GLN A 55 4.16 15.30 3.19
CA GLN A 55 3.05 15.88 3.92
C GLN A 55 3.38 17.28 4.44
N ALA A 56 2.33 18.06 4.71
CA ALA A 56 2.47 19.42 5.21
C ALA A 56 3.00 19.45 6.66
N ASP A 57 2.53 18.54 7.47
CA ASP A 57 2.91 18.40 8.89
C ASP A 57 2.91 16.91 9.26
N TRP A 58 4.03 16.45 9.82
CA TRP A 58 4.20 15.08 10.28
C TRP A 58 3.89 14.91 11.77
N ASP A 59 3.97 16.00 12.54
CA ASP A 59 3.79 15.98 13.98
C ASP A 59 2.34 16.22 14.40
N ALA A 60 1.61 17.06 13.66
CA ALA A 60 0.18 17.30 13.84
C ALA A 60 -0.62 17.07 12.54
N PRO A 61 -0.70 15.83 12.02
CA PRO A 61 -1.35 15.52 10.76
C PRO A 61 -2.83 15.87 10.76
N ARG A 62 -3.28 16.50 9.68
CA ARG A 62 -4.70 16.71 9.39
C ARG A 62 -5.07 15.92 8.14
N TYR A 63 -6.12 15.11 8.24
CA TYR A 63 -6.55 14.28 7.10
C TYR A 63 -6.73 15.07 5.80
N ALA A 64 -7.43 16.22 5.87
CA ALA A 64 -7.71 17.03 4.68
C ALA A 64 -6.43 17.48 3.96
N ASP A 65 -5.41 17.88 4.72
CA ASP A 65 -4.12 18.31 4.16
C ASP A 65 -3.38 17.13 3.53
N TRP A 66 -3.35 15.99 4.22
CA TRP A 66 -2.73 14.77 3.73
C TRP A 66 -3.44 14.19 2.49
N ALA A 67 -4.78 14.22 2.46
CA ALA A 67 -5.57 13.81 1.32
C ALA A 67 -5.30 14.68 0.09
N THR A 68 -5.19 16.00 0.28
CA THR A 68 -4.82 16.96 -0.78
C THR A 68 -3.44 16.65 -1.36
N ARG A 69 -2.44 16.36 -0.50
CA ARG A 69 -1.09 15.98 -0.94
C ARG A 69 -1.09 14.65 -1.70
N LEU A 70 -1.85 13.66 -1.23
CA LEU A 70 -1.97 12.38 -1.94
C LEU A 70 -2.60 12.57 -3.32
N THR A 71 -3.70 13.33 -3.41
CA THR A 71 -4.37 13.64 -4.69
C THR A 71 -3.40 14.29 -5.68
N ALA A 72 -2.64 15.28 -5.23
CA ALA A 72 -1.64 15.95 -6.07
C ALA A 72 -0.52 14.99 -6.50
N ALA A 73 -0.06 14.11 -5.61
CA ALA A 73 0.97 13.12 -5.92
C ALA A 73 0.50 12.11 -6.97
N VAL A 74 -0.73 11.61 -6.85
CA VAL A 74 -1.35 10.70 -7.83
C VAL A 74 -1.52 11.38 -9.18
N ALA A 75 -2.01 12.63 -9.20
CA ALA A 75 -2.16 13.40 -10.45
C ALA A 75 -0.82 13.65 -11.18
N GLY A 76 0.30 13.63 -10.46
CA GLY A 76 1.65 13.76 -11.03
C GLY A 76 2.25 12.45 -11.56
N CYS A 77 1.57 11.31 -11.40
CA CYS A 77 2.02 10.01 -11.90
C CYS A 77 1.72 9.86 -13.41
N ARG A 78 2.53 9.05 -14.07
CA ARG A 78 2.38 8.75 -15.50
C ARG A 78 2.05 7.29 -15.77
N SER A 79 2.39 6.41 -14.84
CA SER A 79 2.11 4.98 -14.86
C SER A 79 1.00 4.64 -13.86
N PRO A 80 0.37 3.46 -13.93
CA PRO A 80 -0.52 2.98 -12.88
C PRO A 80 0.15 3.05 -11.50
N VAL A 81 -0.59 3.48 -10.47
CA VAL A 81 -0.03 3.81 -9.17
C VAL A 81 -0.19 2.67 -8.18
N LEU A 82 0.90 2.32 -7.49
CA LEU A 82 0.87 1.48 -6.28
C LEU A 82 1.04 2.34 -5.03
N LEU A 83 0.14 2.16 -4.06
CA LEU A 83 0.21 2.86 -2.78
C LEU A 83 0.85 1.93 -1.73
N VAL A 84 1.99 2.33 -1.16
CA VAL A 84 2.70 1.59 -0.10
C VAL A 84 2.60 2.37 1.20
N ALA A 85 1.59 2.03 2.00
CA ALA A 85 1.25 2.78 3.19
C ALA A 85 1.65 2.06 4.48
N HIS A 86 2.05 2.84 5.50
CA HIS A 86 2.34 2.35 6.84
C HIS A 86 1.53 3.12 7.89
N SER A 87 1.01 2.41 8.90
CA SER A 87 0.39 3.02 10.08
C SER A 87 -0.73 4.00 9.72
N LEU A 88 -0.66 5.26 10.14
CA LEU A 88 -1.64 6.31 9.81
C LEU A 88 -1.81 6.51 8.29
N GLY A 89 -0.77 6.24 7.51
CA GLY A 89 -0.85 6.26 6.05
C GLY A 89 -1.88 5.27 5.49
N THR A 90 -2.15 4.16 6.19
CA THR A 90 -3.20 3.21 5.78
C THR A 90 -4.59 3.79 5.96
N ALA A 91 -4.83 4.52 7.06
CA ALA A 91 -6.08 5.22 7.30
C ALA A 91 -6.31 6.35 6.27
N LEU A 92 -5.23 7.05 5.88
CA LEU A 92 -5.28 8.01 4.77
C LEU A 92 -5.78 7.32 3.50
N VAL A 93 -5.14 6.23 3.07
CA VAL A 93 -5.48 5.53 1.83
C VAL A 93 -6.92 5.05 1.84
N THR A 94 -7.35 4.39 2.91
CA THR A 94 -8.66 3.74 2.96
C THR A 94 -9.82 4.74 2.98
N ARG A 95 -9.63 5.91 3.58
CA ARG A 95 -10.60 6.99 3.55
C ARG A 95 -10.56 7.75 2.22
N TRP A 96 -9.38 8.16 1.77
CA TRP A 96 -9.17 8.86 0.51
C TRP A 96 -9.74 8.08 -0.68
N ALA A 97 -9.63 6.75 -0.69
CA ALA A 97 -10.16 5.89 -1.75
C ALA A 97 -11.70 5.93 -1.89
N GLN A 98 -12.41 6.40 -0.88
CA GLN A 98 -13.88 6.56 -0.94
C GLN A 98 -14.30 7.97 -1.41
N GLU A 99 -13.37 8.91 -1.46
CA GLU A 99 -13.65 10.34 -1.70
C GLU A 99 -13.04 10.83 -3.02
N ALA A 100 -12.01 10.15 -3.53
CA ALA A 100 -11.21 10.59 -4.67
C ALA A 100 -11.42 9.75 -5.93
N ASP A 101 -10.95 10.26 -7.08
CA ASP A 101 -10.81 9.47 -8.31
C ASP A 101 -9.64 8.49 -8.18
N THR A 102 -9.97 7.21 -8.16
CA THR A 102 -9.00 6.12 -7.96
C THR A 102 -8.63 5.37 -9.23
N ARG A 103 -9.06 5.82 -10.42
CA ARG A 103 -8.82 5.11 -11.71
C ARG A 103 -7.36 4.88 -12.03
N ALA A 104 -6.47 5.73 -11.53
CA ALA A 104 -5.02 5.56 -11.69
C ALA A 104 -4.42 4.53 -10.71
N ILE A 105 -5.16 4.10 -9.68
CA ILE A 105 -4.62 3.22 -8.65
C ILE A 105 -4.71 1.77 -9.09
N ALA A 106 -3.56 1.13 -9.27
CA ALA A 106 -3.45 -0.29 -9.57
C ALA A 106 -3.62 -1.17 -8.32
N GLY A 107 -3.27 -0.67 -7.14
CA GLY A 107 -3.43 -1.39 -5.89
C GLY A 107 -2.76 -0.73 -4.69
N ALA A 108 -2.99 -1.32 -3.50
CA ALA A 108 -2.41 -0.83 -2.25
C ALA A 108 -1.79 -1.95 -1.41
N PHE A 109 -0.59 -1.68 -0.88
CA PHE A 109 0.14 -2.51 0.07
C PHE A 109 0.14 -1.81 1.43
N LEU A 110 -0.74 -2.26 2.34
CA LEU A 110 -1.09 -1.61 3.58
C LEU A 110 -0.41 -2.32 4.76
N VAL A 111 0.55 -1.69 5.39
CA VAL A 111 1.39 -2.30 6.44
C VAL A 111 1.04 -1.71 7.80
N ALA A 112 0.81 -2.55 8.80
CA ALA A 112 0.55 -2.17 10.19
C ALA A 112 -0.57 -1.13 10.30
N ALA A 113 -1.75 -1.46 9.78
CA ALA A 113 -2.93 -0.57 9.83
C ALA A 113 -3.27 -0.22 11.29
N THR A 114 -3.28 1.07 11.62
CA THR A 114 -3.60 1.54 12.98
C THR A 114 -5.10 1.57 13.23
N ASP A 115 -5.53 1.15 14.41
CA ASP A 115 -6.91 1.34 14.90
C ASP A 115 -7.10 2.80 15.35
N ILE A 116 -7.31 3.70 14.39
CA ILE A 116 -7.43 5.14 14.64
C ILE A 116 -8.62 5.49 15.53
N ASP A 117 -9.68 4.69 15.54
CA ASP A 117 -10.85 4.91 16.41
C ASP A 117 -10.47 4.78 17.89
N ARG A 118 -9.44 3.99 18.18
CA ARG A 118 -8.89 3.82 19.51
C ARG A 118 -7.94 4.94 19.92
N PHE A 119 -7.18 5.49 18.98
CA PHE A 119 -6.02 6.33 19.29
C PHE A 119 -6.16 7.81 18.91
N GLU A 120 -7.01 8.21 17.94
CA GLU A 120 -7.11 9.61 17.52
C GLU A 120 -7.55 10.51 18.69
N GLY A 121 -6.77 11.55 18.94
CA GLY A 121 -7.01 12.52 20.01
C GLY A 121 -6.78 11.97 21.42
N LYS A 122 -6.15 10.80 21.57
CA LYS A 122 -5.85 10.16 22.87
C LYS A 122 -4.35 9.87 22.99
N ASP A 123 -3.89 9.67 24.22
CA ASP A 123 -2.53 9.21 24.53
C ASP A 123 -1.43 10.04 23.83
N GLY A 124 -1.64 11.36 23.71
CA GLY A 124 -0.69 12.27 23.07
C GLY A 124 -0.63 12.18 21.54
N ASN A 125 -1.53 11.45 20.91
CA ASN A 125 -1.63 11.44 19.45
C ASN A 125 -2.26 12.74 18.95
N THR A 126 -1.55 13.44 18.05
CA THR A 126 -1.88 14.79 17.59
C THR A 126 -2.57 14.82 16.23
N TYR A 127 -2.69 13.66 15.55
CA TYR A 127 -3.40 13.58 14.27
C TYR A 127 -4.91 13.77 14.42
N GLN A 128 -5.55 14.35 13.40
CA GLN A 128 -6.95 14.76 13.43
C GLN A 128 -7.68 14.47 12.12
N GLY A 129 -8.94 14.07 12.23
CA GLY A 129 -9.85 13.89 11.09
C GLY A 129 -9.65 12.59 10.32
N PHE A 130 -8.84 11.65 10.82
CA PHE A 130 -8.70 10.33 10.24
C PHE A 130 -9.79 9.37 10.73
N ALA A 131 -10.25 9.53 11.97
CA ALA A 131 -11.40 8.80 12.51
C ALA A 131 -12.73 9.37 11.97
N PRO A 132 -13.80 8.53 11.84
CA PRO A 132 -13.77 7.08 12.05
C PRO A 132 -13.01 6.35 10.92
N LEU A 133 -12.45 5.19 11.23
CA LEU A 133 -11.83 4.33 10.20
C LEU A 133 -12.91 3.86 9.21
N ILE A 134 -12.66 4.09 7.94
CA ILE A 134 -13.64 3.71 6.90
C ILE A 134 -13.50 2.22 6.58
N LEU A 135 -14.51 1.44 6.95
CA LEU A 135 -14.58 0.00 6.75
C LEU A 135 -15.51 -0.33 5.56
N LYS A 136 -15.09 0.08 4.36
CA LYS A 136 -15.79 -0.20 3.09
C LYS A 136 -14.83 -0.85 2.11
N PRO A 137 -15.30 -1.69 1.17
CA PRO A 137 -14.46 -2.26 0.14
C PRO A 137 -13.65 -1.20 -0.60
N LEU A 138 -12.37 -1.48 -0.82
CA LEU A 138 -11.51 -0.64 -1.65
C LEU A 138 -11.82 -0.87 -3.13
N PRO A 139 -11.80 0.18 -3.97
CA PRO A 139 -12.08 0.07 -5.40
C PRO A 139 -10.92 -0.52 -6.22
N PHE A 140 -9.88 -0.99 -5.55
CA PHE A 140 -8.68 -1.60 -6.13
C PHE A 140 -8.17 -2.74 -5.25
N PRO A 141 -7.40 -3.70 -5.81
CA PRO A 141 -6.78 -4.77 -5.04
C PRO A 141 -5.89 -4.25 -3.92
N ALA A 142 -5.95 -4.88 -2.75
CA ALA A 142 -5.10 -4.50 -1.63
C ALA A 142 -4.61 -5.71 -0.83
N TRP A 143 -3.41 -5.58 -0.26
CA TRP A 143 -2.91 -6.49 0.77
C TRP A 143 -2.71 -5.73 2.07
N VAL A 144 -3.11 -6.35 3.18
CA VAL A 144 -2.87 -5.86 4.55
C VAL A 144 -1.82 -6.77 5.19
N ILE A 145 -0.70 -6.20 5.58
CA ILE A 145 0.37 -6.91 6.28
C ILE A 145 0.21 -6.60 7.77
N ALA A 146 -0.11 -7.61 8.56
CA ALA A 146 -0.43 -7.46 9.97
C ALA A 146 0.52 -8.27 10.85
N SER A 147 0.93 -7.70 11.97
CA SER A 147 1.76 -8.34 12.99
C SER A 147 0.92 -8.76 14.19
N ARG A 148 1.24 -9.92 14.78
CA ARG A 148 0.48 -10.49 15.91
C ARG A 148 0.71 -9.76 17.23
N ASN A 149 1.78 -8.98 17.34
CA ASN A 149 2.15 -8.21 18.53
C ASN A 149 2.25 -6.69 18.25
N ASP A 150 1.43 -6.21 17.31
CA ASP A 150 1.33 -4.77 17.04
C ASP A 150 0.59 -4.07 18.18
N GLU A 151 1.20 -3.05 18.78
CA GLU A 151 0.63 -2.29 19.89
C GLU A 151 -0.45 -1.28 19.44
N ARG A 152 -0.58 -1.04 18.12
CA ARG A 152 -1.55 -0.08 17.55
C ARG A 152 -2.82 -0.73 17.03
N VAL A 153 -2.83 -2.05 16.90
CA VAL A 153 -4.01 -2.81 16.46
C VAL A 153 -3.90 -4.28 16.87
N ASP A 154 -4.93 -4.83 17.46
CA ASP A 154 -4.99 -6.27 17.69
C ASP A 154 -5.07 -7.02 16.35
N PHE A 155 -4.40 -8.16 16.24
CA PHE A 155 -4.28 -8.93 14.99
C PHE A 155 -5.67 -9.29 14.40
N GLU A 156 -6.61 -9.72 15.24
CA GLU A 156 -7.99 -10.03 14.80
C GLU A 156 -8.72 -8.78 14.29
N ARG A 157 -8.43 -7.63 14.88
CA ARG A 157 -8.95 -6.35 14.40
C ARG A 157 -8.36 -5.97 13.04
N ALA A 158 -7.06 -6.16 12.84
CA ALA A 158 -6.41 -5.95 11.54
C ALA A 158 -6.98 -6.89 10.46
N ARG A 159 -7.28 -8.15 10.81
CA ARG A 159 -7.99 -9.09 9.91
C ARG A 159 -9.39 -8.61 9.56
N ALA A 160 -10.13 -8.09 10.54
CA ALA A 160 -11.46 -7.52 10.31
C ALA A 160 -11.39 -6.31 9.37
N PHE A 161 -10.37 -5.45 9.50
CA PHE A 161 -10.13 -4.36 8.57
C PHE A 161 -9.88 -4.89 7.15
N ALA A 162 -8.97 -5.84 7.00
CA ALA A 162 -8.66 -6.43 5.69
C ALA A 162 -9.92 -7.01 5.02
N ASN A 163 -10.76 -7.73 5.78
CA ASN A 163 -12.01 -8.29 5.27
C ASN A 163 -12.98 -7.19 4.81
N ALA A 164 -13.14 -6.12 5.62
CA ALA A 164 -14.02 -5.01 5.28
C ALA A 164 -13.56 -4.26 4.02
N TRP A 165 -12.25 -4.15 3.81
CA TRP A 165 -11.65 -3.54 2.63
C TRP A 165 -11.60 -4.45 1.39
N GLY A 166 -11.99 -5.73 1.52
CA GLY A 166 -11.83 -6.74 0.45
C GLY A 166 -10.38 -7.07 0.17
N ALA A 167 -9.49 -6.84 1.13
CA ALA A 167 -8.05 -7.02 1.00
C ALA A 167 -7.61 -8.40 1.49
N ARG A 168 -6.51 -8.91 0.92
CA ARG A 168 -5.83 -10.10 1.46
C ARG A 168 -5.08 -9.71 2.74
N CYS A 169 -5.33 -10.42 3.84
CA CYS A 169 -4.53 -10.29 5.06
C CYS A 169 -3.34 -11.25 5.03
N VAL A 170 -2.14 -10.73 5.28
CA VAL A 170 -0.90 -11.49 5.42
C VAL A 170 -0.43 -11.39 6.87
N ASP A 171 -0.23 -12.53 7.49
CA ASP A 171 0.32 -12.66 8.84
C ASP A 171 1.85 -12.51 8.80
N ALA A 172 2.36 -11.44 9.35
CA ALA A 172 3.79 -11.14 9.40
C ALA A 172 4.51 -11.76 10.62
N GLY A 173 3.79 -12.49 11.47
CA GLY A 173 4.34 -13.02 12.73
C GLY A 173 4.46 -11.94 13.80
N LEU A 174 5.58 -11.89 14.51
CA LEU A 174 5.82 -10.99 15.66
C LEU A 174 6.81 -9.88 15.29
N LEU A 175 6.36 -8.87 14.56
CA LEU A 175 7.19 -7.77 14.06
C LEU A 175 6.86 -6.40 14.71
N GLY A 176 6.07 -6.39 15.81
CA GLY A 176 5.59 -5.14 16.41
C GLY A 176 4.80 -4.30 15.43
N HIS A 177 4.86 -2.99 15.54
CA HIS A 177 4.18 -2.06 14.62
C HIS A 177 4.90 -1.89 13.26
N MET A 178 5.90 -2.72 12.97
CA MET A 178 6.70 -2.68 11.73
C MET A 178 7.23 -1.27 11.37
N GLY A 179 7.49 -0.44 12.39
CA GLY A 179 8.13 0.87 12.28
C GLY A 179 9.64 0.80 12.49
N SER A 180 10.30 1.95 12.71
CA SER A 180 11.75 2.02 12.97
C SER A 180 12.20 1.18 14.18
N ALA A 181 11.36 1.11 15.23
CA ALA A 181 11.64 0.29 16.41
C ALA A 181 11.72 -1.21 16.11
N SER A 182 11.08 -1.69 15.06
CA SER A 182 11.13 -3.10 14.63
C SER A 182 12.45 -3.47 13.94
N ARG A 183 13.30 -2.50 13.61
CA ARG A 183 14.63 -2.69 13.01
C ARG A 183 14.65 -3.60 11.79
N LEU A 184 13.68 -3.48 10.91
CA LEU A 184 13.51 -4.35 9.74
C LEU A 184 14.56 -4.09 8.64
N GLY A 185 15.28 -2.96 8.67
CA GLY A 185 16.21 -2.54 7.62
C GLY A 185 15.51 -2.45 6.26
N VAL A 186 16.10 -3.06 5.23
CA VAL A 186 15.48 -3.15 3.88
C VAL A 186 14.26 -4.09 3.83
N TRP A 187 13.97 -4.78 4.90
CA TRP A 187 12.85 -5.71 5.05
C TRP A 187 12.68 -6.71 3.89
N PRO A 188 13.60 -7.67 3.73
CA PRO A 188 13.59 -8.59 2.60
C PRO A 188 12.27 -9.36 2.46
N GLN A 189 11.67 -9.80 3.57
CA GLN A 189 10.39 -10.50 3.55
C GLN A 189 9.25 -9.61 3.04
N GLY A 190 9.26 -8.32 3.40
CA GLY A 190 8.31 -7.34 2.88
C GLY A 190 8.44 -7.15 1.38
N LEU A 191 9.66 -7.11 0.85
CA LEU A 191 9.93 -7.06 -0.60
C LEU A 191 9.40 -8.31 -1.33
N VAL A 192 9.56 -9.49 -0.73
CA VAL A 192 9.00 -10.74 -1.29
C VAL A 192 7.47 -10.64 -1.37
N TRP A 193 6.80 -10.22 -0.31
CA TRP A 193 5.33 -10.05 -0.31
C TRP A 193 4.89 -8.97 -1.29
N PHE A 194 5.63 -7.86 -1.38
CA PHE A 194 5.33 -6.80 -2.33
C PHE A 194 5.46 -7.28 -3.79
N GLY A 195 6.51 -8.04 -4.11
CA GLY A 195 6.67 -8.69 -5.43
C GLY A 195 5.54 -9.67 -5.74
N GLN A 196 5.11 -10.49 -4.76
CA GLN A 196 3.95 -11.38 -4.91
C GLN A 196 2.65 -10.60 -5.14
N PHE A 197 2.48 -9.45 -4.46
CA PHE A 197 1.34 -8.57 -4.67
C PHE A 197 1.32 -8.05 -6.11
N ILE A 198 2.43 -7.52 -6.61
CA ILE A 198 2.56 -7.04 -8.01
C ILE A 198 2.22 -8.16 -9.00
N ALA A 199 2.77 -9.36 -8.80
CA ALA A 199 2.49 -10.51 -9.66
C ALA A 199 1.00 -10.89 -9.67
N ALA A 200 0.30 -10.75 -8.53
CA ALA A 200 -1.13 -11.03 -8.42
C ALA A 200 -1.99 -10.02 -9.21
N LEU A 201 -1.53 -8.77 -9.37
CA LEU A 201 -2.25 -7.75 -10.16
C LEU A 201 -2.29 -8.11 -11.65
N GLY A 202 -1.22 -8.72 -12.19
CA GLY A 202 -1.18 -9.18 -13.60
C GLY A 202 -2.11 -10.35 -13.93
N GLY A 203 -2.61 -11.05 -12.90
CA GLY A 203 -3.53 -12.20 -13.09
C GLY A 203 -5.01 -11.82 -13.21
N GLN A 204 -5.39 -10.56 -12.98
CA GLN A 204 -6.78 -10.13 -13.00
C GLN A 204 -7.25 -9.60 -14.37
N ASP A 205 -6.34 -9.17 -15.24
CA ASP A 205 -6.67 -8.65 -16.60
C ASP A 205 -7.16 -9.74 -17.58
N THR A 206 -7.23 -11.02 -17.16
CA THR A 206 -7.67 -12.15 -18.02
C THR A 206 -9.14 -12.55 -17.80
N ARG A 207 -9.93 -11.77 -17.03
CA ARG A 207 -11.36 -12.04 -16.78
C ARG A 207 -12.22 -10.80 -17.11
N ALA A 208 -12.13 -10.33 -18.33
CA ALA A 208 -13.09 -9.38 -18.90
C ALA A 208 -13.69 -9.99 -20.17
#